data_9c2fe8776770f1f9584d6d35666970c9
#
_entry.id   9c2fe8776770f1f9584d6d35666970c9
#
_cell.length_a   1.000
_cell.length_b   1.000
_cell.length_c   1.000
_cell.angle_alpha   90.00
_cell.angle_beta   90.00
_cell.angle_gamma   90.00
#
_symmetry.space_group_name_H-M   'P 1'
#
loop_
_entity.id
_entity.type
_entity.pdbx_description
1 polymer ?
#
loop_
_entity_poly.entity_id
_entity_poly.type
_entity_poly.pdbx_seq_one_letter_code
_entity_poly.pdbx_strand_id
1 'polypeptide(L)'
;NDHVNASQSTNDAYPCATRLAIYADHLEMISHLDLLISSLERKAREFKDVIKMGRTQLQDAVPMTLGLSFHAFAQSLRNEKEHLIHDSKEFLYVNMGATAIGTGICSTLEYREACVKALRDLTKWDINLSEDLVEATSDASSMLVYSNALRTLCTNLCKVCNDLRLMSSGPRCGLNEINLPKMQPGSSIMPGKVNPVIPEVVNQICYRVIGNDTCVMLGANYAQLELNVMEPVMV
;
A
#
# COMPACT_ATOMS: atom_id res chain seq x y z
N ASN A 1 -31.25 3.80 -18.91
CA ASN A 1 -30.99 4.00 -17.48
C ASN A 1 -31.83 3.05 -16.61
N ASP A 2 -33.17 3.01 -16.79
CA ASP A 2 -34.07 2.27 -15.92
C ASP A 2 -33.72 0.74 -15.82
N HIS A 3 -33.37 0.11 -16.93
CA HIS A 3 -32.97 -1.29 -16.93
C HIS A 3 -31.59 -1.53 -16.31
N VAL A 4 -30.62 -0.62 -16.51
CA VAL A 4 -29.26 -0.76 -15.97
C VAL A 4 -29.27 -0.55 -14.46
N ASN A 5 -30.08 0.40 -13.98
CA ASN A 5 -30.14 0.75 -12.55
C ASN A 5 -31.16 -0.07 -11.75
N ALA A 6 -31.90 -1.01 -12.42
CA ALA A 6 -32.86 -1.85 -11.73
C ALA A 6 -32.19 -2.68 -10.63
N SER A 7 -32.80 -2.75 -9.47
CA SER A 7 -32.31 -3.48 -8.29
C SER A 7 -30.95 -3.00 -7.74
N GLN A 8 -30.51 -1.77 -8.08
CA GLN A 8 -29.26 -1.17 -7.61
C GLN A 8 -29.53 0.10 -6.77
N SER A 9 -28.56 0.42 -5.95
CA SER A 9 -28.40 1.70 -5.27
C SER A 9 -26.95 2.19 -5.44
N THR A 10 -26.74 3.48 -5.32
CA THR A 10 -25.38 4.04 -5.15
C THR A 10 -24.69 3.40 -3.93
N ASN A 11 -25.48 3.04 -2.90
CA ASN A 11 -24.98 2.50 -1.64
C ASN A 11 -24.48 1.06 -1.72
N ASP A 12 -24.71 0.36 -2.84
CA ASP A 12 -24.12 -0.95 -3.11
C ASP A 12 -23.17 -0.95 -4.31
N ALA A 13 -23.56 -0.29 -5.41
CA ALA A 13 -22.75 -0.27 -6.63
C ALA A 13 -21.44 0.51 -6.46
N TYR A 14 -21.47 1.65 -5.77
CA TYR A 14 -20.28 2.49 -5.56
C TYR A 14 -19.26 1.83 -4.61
N PRO A 15 -19.62 1.36 -3.40
CA PRO A 15 -18.69 0.64 -2.53
C PRO A 15 -18.11 -0.63 -3.20
N CYS A 16 -18.94 -1.36 -3.93
CA CYS A 16 -18.46 -2.52 -4.70
C CYS A 16 -17.40 -2.12 -5.72
N ALA A 17 -17.67 -1.09 -6.54
CA ALA A 17 -16.72 -0.58 -7.53
C ALA A 17 -15.41 -0.09 -6.88
N THR A 18 -15.51 0.63 -5.77
CA THR A 18 -14.37 1.12 -4.99
C THR A 18 -13.51 -0.02 -4.47
N ARG A 19 -14.10 -1.03 -3.83
CA ARG A 19 -13.37 -2.22 -3.34
C ARG A 19 -12.61 -2.92 -4.47
N LEU A 20 -13.26 -3.13 -5.61
CA LEU A 20 -12.65 -3.79 -6.76
C LEU A 20 -11.55 -2.94 -7.41
N ALA A 21 -11.69 -1.61 -7.44
CA ALA A 21 -10.65 -0.70 -7.91
C ALA A 21 -9.40 -0.76 -7.02
N ILE A 22 -9.58 -0.67 -5.70
CA ILE A 22 -8.47 -0.79 -4.75
C ILE A 22 -7.77 -2.15 -4.89
N TYR A 23 -8.55 -3.24 -5.08
CA TYR A 23 -7.96 -4.57 -5.28
C TYR A 23 -7.17 -4.67 -6.59
N ALA A 24 -7.63 -4.03 -7.67
CA ALA A 24 -6.88 -3.97 -8.93
C ALA A 24 -5.53 -3.25 -8.75
N ASP A 25 -5.54 -2.08 -8.13
CA ASP A 25 -4.33 -1.29 -7.84
C ASP A 25 -3.39 -2.04 -6.87
N HIS A 26 -3.95 -2.79 -5.90
CA HIS A 26 -3.17 -3.66 -5.03
C HIS A 26 -2.35 -4.69 -5.81
N LEU A 27 -2.95 -5.36 -6.79
CA LEU A 27 -2.24 -6.37 -7.59
C LEU A 27 -1.06 -5.77 -8.36
N GLU A 28 -1.22 -4.59 -8.92
CA GLU A 28 -0.15 -3.86 -9.60
C GLU A 28 0.94 -3.44 -8.61
N MET A 29 0.57 -2.86 -7.47
CA MET A 29 1.49 -2.45 -6.43
C MET A 29 2.33 -3.64 -5.90
N ILE A 30 1.72 -4.80 -5.65
CA ILE A 30 2.44 -6.01 -5.21
C ILE A 30 3.49 -6.44 -6.24
N SER A 31 3.19 -6.35 -7.53
CA SER A 31 4.16 -6.68 -8.58
C SER A 31 5.38 -5.75 -8.55
N HIS A 32 5.17 -4.46 -8.33
CA HIS A 32 6.24 -3.48 -8.18
C HIS A 32 7.05 -3.67 -6.88
N LEU A 33 6.37 -4.02 -5.79
CA LEU A 33 7.03 -4.34 -4.52
C LEU A 33 7.94 -5.57 -4.66
N ASP A 34 7.52 -6.60 -5.40
CA ASP A 34 8.36 -7.76 -5.73
C ASP A 34 9.63 -7.39 -6.51
N LEU A 35 9.53 -6.46 -7.45
CA LEU A 35 10.70 -5.96 -8.19
C LEU A 35 11.67 -5.22 -7.26
N LEU A 36 11.16 -4.44 -6.31
CA LEU A 36 11.98 -3.74 -5.32
C LEU A 36 12.68 -4.74 -4.38
N ILE A 37 11.93 -5.69 -3.82
CA ILE A 37 12.47 -6.75 -2.95
C ILE A 37 13.58 -7.53 -3.69
N SER A 38 13.32 -7.96 -4.91
CA SER A 38 14.28 -8.68 -5.75
C SER A 38 15.55 -7.87 -6.03
N SER A 39 15.41 -6.55 -6.20
CA SER A 39 16.53 -5.63 -6.41
C SER A 39 17.38 -5.49 -5.15
N LEU A 40 16.76 -5.39 -3.98
CA LEU A 40 17.46 -5.35 -2.69
C LEU A 40 18.18 -6.67 -2.41
N GLU A 41 17.56 -7.81 -2.71
CA GLU A 41 18.20 -9.13 -2.58
C GLU A 41 19.39 -9.31 -3.53
N ARG A 42 19.29 -8.79 -4.75
CA ARG A 42 20.43 -8.78 -5.68
C ARG A 42 21.58 -7.98 -5.10
N LYS A 43 21.30 -6.79 -4.51
CA LYS A 43 22.32 -5.99 -3.83
C LYS A 43 22.85 -6.66 -2.57
N ALA A 44 22.03 -7.38 -1.82
CA ALA A 44 22.48 -8.19 -0.68
C ALA A 44 23.51 -9.24 -1.11
N ARG A 45 23.28 -9.93 -2.22
CA ARG A 45 24.24 -10.91 -2.79
C ARG A 45 25.50 -10.24 -3.33
N GLU A 46 25.38 -9.10 -4.02
CA GLU A 46 26.50 -8.32 -4.54
C GLU A 46 27.45 -7.86 -3.42
N PHE A 47 26.89 -7.43 -2.30
CA PHE A 47 27.64 -6.86 -1.17
C PHE A 47 27.88 -7.86 -0.02
N LYS A 48 27.74 -9.15 -0.26
CA LYS A 48 27.84 -10.20 0.78
C LYS A 48 29.20 -10.22 1.51
N ASP A 49 30.28 -9.81 0.81
CA ASP A 49 31.65 -9.82 1.32
C ASP A 49 32.19 -8.40 1.58
N VAL A 50 31.35 -7.37 1.43
CA VAL A 50 31.74 -5.98 1.69
C VAL A 50 31.60 -5.69 3.18
N ILE A 51 32.72 -5.60 3.88
CA ILE A 51 32.75 -5.32 5.32
C ILE A 51 32.42 -3.87 5.58
N LYS A 52 31.57 -3.62 6.57
CA LYS A 52 31.25 -2.31 7.12
C LYS A 52 31.21 -2.34 8.63
N MET A 53 31.24 -1.15 9.24
CA MET A 53 30.90 -1.02 10.65
C MET A 53 29.37 -1.02 10.83
N GLY A 54 28.86 -1.97 11.63
CA GLY A 54 27.48 -1.90 12.12
C GLY A 54 27.39 -0.84 13.21
N ARG A 55 26.29 -0.06 13.20
CA ARG A 55 26.08 1.05 14.14
C ARG A 55 24.77 0.88 14.90
N THR A 56 24.82 1.24 16.17
CA THR A 56 23.65 1.41 17.02
C THR A 56 23.68 2.84 17.58
N GLN A 57 22.53 3.54 17.55
CA GLN A 57 22.47 4.95 17.94
C GLN A 57 23.48 5.85 17.18
N LEU A 58 23.79 5.49 15.93
CA LEU A 58 24.81 6.10 15.05
C LEU A 58 26.25 5.96 15.58
N GLN A 59 26.50 5.20 16.63
CA GLN A 59 27.84 4.92 17.16
C GLN A 59 28.35 3.58 16.63
N ASP A 60 29.64 3.45 16.47
CA ASP A 60 30.30 2.21 16.05
C ASP A 60 30.01 1.09 17.05
N ALA A 61 29.57 -0.07 16.51
CA ALA A 61 29.25 -1.24 17.34
C ALA A 61 30.14 -2.41 16.96
N VAL A 62 29.77 -3.21 15.96
CA VAL A 62 30.49 -4.41 15.55
C VAL A 62 30.62 -4.49 14.04
N PRO A 63 31.66 -5.15 13.49
CA PRO A 63 31.75 -5.42 12.06
C PRO A 63 30.59 -6.27 11.56
N MET A 64 30.12 -5.94 10.36
CA MET A 64 29.11 -6.73 9.62
C MET A 64 29.37 -6.59 8.11
N THR A 65 28.57 -7.24 7.29
CA THR A 65 28.63 -6.96 5.84
C THR A 65 27.52 -6.02 5.38
N LEU A 66 27.79 -5.26 4.35
CA LEU A 66 26.79 -4.39 3.72
C LEU A 66 25.63 -5.24 3.14
N GLY A 67 25.93 -6.46 2.66
CA GLY A 67 24.94 -7.40 2.20
C GLY A 67 23.89 -7.76 3.23
N LEU A 68 24.26 -7.87 4.52
CA LEU A 68 23.30 -8.11 5.61
C LEU A 68 22.32 -6.95 5.78
N SER A 69 22.78 -5.71 5.60
CA SER A 69 21.89 -4.53 5.64
C SER A 69 20.85 -4.57 4.52
N PHE A 70 21.27 -4.85 3.28
CA PHE A 70 20.35 -4.95 2.14
C PHE A 70 19.40 -6.14 2.25
N HIS A 71 19.87 -7.27 2.80
CA HIS A 71 19.00 -8.43 3.10
C HIS A 71 17.92 -8.08 4.13
N ALA A 72 18.28 -7.36 5.19
CA ALA A 72 17.34 -6.91 6.21
C ALA A 72 16.28 -5.97 5.62
N PHE A 73 16.67 -5.05 4.71
CA PHE A 73 15.70 -4.20 3.99
C PHE A 73 14.73 -5.03 3.15
N ALA A 74 15.23 -6.01 2.38
CA ALA A 74 14.39 -6.90 1.58
C ALA A 74 13.43 -7.71 2.46
N GLN A 75 13.90 -8.23 3.60
CA GLN A 75 13.07 -9.03 4.50
C GLN A 75 11.97 -8.19 5.15
N SER A 76 12.28 -6.96 5.56
CA SER A 76 11.28 -6.04 6.11
C SER A 76 10.14 -5.80 5.10
N LEU A 77 10.47 -5.48 3.85
CA LEU A 77 9.46 -5.26 2.82
C LEU A 77 8.67 -6.53 2.45
N ARG A 78 9.30 -7.70 2.54
CA ARG A 78 8.60 -8.98 2.33
C ARG A 78 7.54 -9.22 3.40
N ASN A 79 7.83 -8.92 4.65
CA ASN A 79 6.86 -9.04 5.73
C ASN A 79 5.66 -8.13 5.50
N GLU A 80 5.89 -6.87 5.10
CA GLU A 80 4.80 -5.93 4.80
C GLU A 80 3.97 -6.36 3.57
N LYS A 81 4.62 -6.95 2.57
CA LYS A 81 3.93 -7.53 1.41
C LYS A 81 2.92 -8.61 1.84
N GLU A 82 3.30 -9.50 2.74
CA GLU A 82 2.40 -10.56 3.24
C GLU A 82 1.19 -9.97 3.98
N HIS A 83 1.38 -8.92 4.79
CA HIS A 83 0.28 -8.20 5.45
C HIS A 83 -0.68 -7.61 4.41
N LEU A 84 -0.16 -6.90 3.39
CA LEU A 84 -0.98 -6.31 2.33
C LEU A 84 -1.77 -7.36 1.54
N ILE A 85 -1.16 -8.51 1.21
CA ILE A 85 -1.84 -9.62 0.52
C ILE A 85 -2.95 -10.21 1.41
N HIS A 86 -2.71 -10.32 2.71
CA HIS A 86 -3.73 -10.81 3.64
C HIS A 86 -4.92 -9.85 3.69
N ASP A 87 -4.64 -8.57 3.93
CA ASP A 87 -5.67 -7.55 4.19
C ASP A 87 -6.47 -7.19 2.93
N SER A 88 -5.85 -7.29 1.74
CA SER A 88 -6.54 -7.02 0.46
C SER A 88 -7.68 -7.99 0.16
N LYS A 89 -7.71 -9.17 0.77
CA LYS A 89 -8.76 -10.17 0.54
C LYS A 89 -10.14 -9.69 0.98
N GLU A 90 -10.20 -8.79 1.95
CA GLU A 90 -11.45 -8.19 2.40
C GLU A 90 -12.15 -7.38 1.30
N PHE A 91 -11.42 -6.86 0.32
CA PHE A 91 -12.02 -6.18 -0.83
C PHE A 91 -12.74 -7.10 -1.80
N LEU A 92 -12.54 -8.40 -1.69
CA LEU A 92 -13.25 -9.40 -2.49
C LEU A 92 -14.64 -9.75 -1.93
N TYR A 93 -15.01 -9.21 -0.78
CA TYR A 93 -16.34 -9.31 -0.21
C TYR A 93 -17.11 -8.03 -0.51
N VAL A 94 -18.20 -8.15 -1.28
CA VAL A 94 -18.98 -7.03 -1.80
C VAL A 94 -20.40 -7.03 -1.29
N ASN A 95 -21.04 -5.87 -1.24
CA ASN A 95 -22.41 -5.69 -0.82
C ASN A 95 -23.38 -5.52 -2.02
N MET A 96 -23.04 -6.04 -3.20
CA MET A 96 -23.84 -5.88 -4.42
C MET A 96 -25.25 -6.45 -4.26
N GLY A 97 -26.28 -5.61 -4.53
CA GLY A 97 -27.68 -5.94 -4.33
C GLY A 97 -28.19 -5.72 -2.90
N ALA A 98 -27.36 -5.15 -2.02
CA ALA A 98 -27.76 -4.67 -0.69
C ALA A 98 -28.80 -3.54 -0.75
N THR A 99 -28.78 -2.80 -1.85
CA THR A 99 -29.62 -1.62 -2.13
C THR A 99 -29.38 -0.47 -1.12
N ALA A 100 -30.43 0.14 -0.58
CA ALA A 100 -30.32 1.39 0.15
C ALA A 100 -29.56 1.27 1.48
N ILE A 101 -29.82 0.23 2.26
CA ILE A 101 -29.37 0.07 3.66
C ILE A 101 -28.92 -1.36 4.00
N GLY A 102 -28.64 -2.19 3.01
CA GLY A 102 -28.21 -3.56 3.24
C GLY A 102 -29.32 -4.60 3.30
N THR A 103 -30.59 -4.22 3.39
CA THR A 103 -31.72 -5.17 3.46
C THR A 103 -32.06 -5.80 2.12
N GLY A 104 -31.57 -5.24 1.02
CA GLY A 104 -31.84 -5.71 -0.33
C GLY A 104 -33.26 -5.50 -0.79
N ILE A 105 -33.95 -4.46 -0.29
CA ILE A 105 -35.29 -4.10 -0.76
C ILE A 105 -35.25 -3.83 -2.27
N CYS A 106 -36.19 -4.36 -3.02
CA CYS A 106 -36.25 -4.34 -4.50
C CYS A 106 -35.10 -5.12 -5.19
N SER A 107 -34.42 -6.03 -4.48
CA SER A 107 -33.41 -6.94 -5.01
C SER A 107 -33.76 -8.38 -4.61
N THR A 108 -33.51 -9.35 -5.49
CA THR A 108 -33.71 -10.78 -5.17
C THR A 108 -32.37 -11.46 -4.89
N LEU A 109 -32.39 -12.62 -4.23
CA LEU A 109 -31.18 -13.40 -3.99
C LEU A 109 -30.52 -13.82 -5.32
N GLU A 110 -31.36 -14.28 -6.28
CA GLU A 110 -30.90 -14.70 -7.60
C GLU A 110 -30.17 -13.56 -8.35
N TYR A 111 -30.66 -12.32 -8.20
CA TYR A 111 -29.98 -11.14 -8.76
C TYR A 111 -28.60 -10.92 -8.14
N ARG A 112 -28.49 -10.98 -6.81
CA ARG A 112 -27.21 -10.80 -6.08
C ARG A 112 -26.19 -11.87 -6.48
N GLU A 113 -26.60 -13.12 -6.51
CA GLU A 113 -25.76 -14.25 -6.93
C GLU A 113 -25.30 -14.10 -8.40
N ALA A 114 -26.22 -13.69 -9.28
CA ALA A 114 -25.91 -13.45 -10.69
C ALA A 114 -24.89 -12.30 -10.87
N CYS A 115 -25.03 -11.21 -10.11
CA CYS A 115 -24.06 -10.10 -10.12
C CYS A 115 -22.67 -10.54 -9.67
N VAL A 116 -22.57 -11.23 -8.53
CA VAL A 116 -21.27 -11.72 -8.03
C VAL A 116 -20.66 -12.71 -9.02
N LYS A 117 -21.46 -13.61 -9.61
CA LYS A 117 -20.99 -14.52 -10.66
C LYS A 117 -20.47 -13.76 -11.88
N ALA A 118 -21.18 -12.74 -12.34
CA ALA A 118 -20.75 -11.92 -13.47
C ALA A 118 -19.43 -11.18 -13.16
N LEU A 119 -19.28 -10.64 -11.95
CA LEU A 119 -18.03 -10.01 -11.51
C LEU A 119 -16.87 -11.01 -11.49
N ARG A 120 -17.07 -12.22 -10.97
CA ARG A 120 -16.05 -13.30 -11.03
C ARG A 120 -15.66 -13.66 -12.47
N ASP A 121 -16.68 -13.78 -13.35
CA ASP A 121 -16.45 -14.15 -14.74
C ASP A 121 -15.66 -13.07 -15.51
N LEU A 122 -15.89 -11.80 -15.20
CA LEU A 122 -15.20 -10.65 -15.80
C LEU A 122 -13.79 -10.46 -15.27
N THR A 123 -13.60 -10.48 -13.97
CA THR A 123 -12.33 -10.14 -13.31
C THR A 123 -11.40 -11.34 -13.14
N LYS A 124 -11.93 -12.53 -13.05
CA LYS A 124 -11.27 -13.79 -12.63
C LYS A 124 -10.80 -13.77 -11.16
N TRP A 125 -11.34 -12.87 -10.37
CA TRP A 125 -11.09 -12.78 -8.93
C TRP A 125 -12.14 -13.60 -8.16
N ASP A 126 -11.80 -14.06 -6.96
CA ASP A 126 -12.69 -14.81 -6.07
C ASP A 126 -13.60 -13.87 -5.28
N ILE A 127 -14.44 -13.12 -5.99
CA ILE A 127 -15.37 -12.15 -5.41
C ILE A 127 -16.53 -12.90 -4.75
N ASN A 128 -16.91 -12.49 -3.55
CA ASN A 128 -17.97 -13.10 -2.76
C ASN A 128 -18.96 -12.04 -2.28
N LEU A 129 -20.21 -12.47 -2.07
CA LEU A 129 -21.17 -11.61 -1.38
C LEU A 129 -20.83 -11.59 0.11
N SER A 130 -20.87 -10.43 0.74
CA SER A 130 -20.69 -10.30 2.18
C SER A 130 -21.79 -11.08 2.93
N GLU A 131 -21.46 -11.65 4.08
CA GLU A 131 -22.38 -12.45 4.87
C GLU A 131 -23.54 -11.60 5.43
N ASP A 132 -23.21 -10.40 5.95
CA ASP A 132 -24.17 -9.41 6.40
C ASP A 132 -24.07 -8.16 5.51
N LEU A 133 -25.11 -7.92 4.70
CA LEU A 133 -25.13 -6.80 3.78
C LEU A 133 -25.44 -5.45 4.46
N VAL A 134 -26.04 -5.46 5.66
CA VAL A 134 -26.30 -4.23 6.43
C VAL A 134 -24.99 -3.74 7.02
N GLU A 135 -24.21 -4.63 7.61
CA GLU A 135 -22.85 -4.35 8.08
C GLU A 135 -21.97 -3.86 6.91
N ALA A 136 -21.91 -4.62 5.80
CA ALA A 136 -21.07 -4.30 4.64
C ALA A 136 -21.45 -2.99 3.91
N THR A 137 -22.62 -2.42 4.18
CA THR A 137 -23.06 -1.12 3.65
C THR A 137 -22.60 0.06 4.51
N SER A 138 -22.32 -0.16 5.79
CA SER A 138 -21.94 0.89 6.74
C SER A 138 -20.49 0.78 7.23
N ASP A 139 -19.92 -0.42 7.28
CA ASP A 139 -18.58 -0.65 7.79
C ASP A 139 -17.49 -0.36 6.75
N ALA A 140 -16.47 0.35 7.18
CA ALA A 140 -15.28 0.67 6.38
C ALA A 140 -13.99 0.06 6.96
N SER A 141 -14.10 -0.94 7.84
CA SER A 141 -12.96 -1.57 8.52
C SER A 141 -11.94 -2.14 7.53
N SER A 142 -12.38 -2.71 6.42
CA SER A 142 -11.49 -3.22 5.37
C SER A 142 -10.59 -2.12 4.78
N MET A 143 -11.13 -0.93 4.53
CA MET A 143 -10.35 0.22 4.04
C MET A 143 -9.38 0.72 5.10
N LEU A 144 -9.81 0.79 6.37
CA LEU A 144 -8.99 1.22 7.49
C LEU A 144 -7.81 0.26 7.72
N VAL A 145 -8.05 -1.05 7.76
CA VAL A 145 -7.01 -2.07 7.96
C VAL A 145 -5.98 -2.03 6.82
N TYR A 146 -6.45 -1.96 5.58
CA TYR A 146 -5.57 -1.88 4.41
C TYR A 146 -4.76 -0.58 4.36
N SER A 147 -5.37 0.57 4.67
CA SER A 147 -4.69 1.86 4.80
C SER A 147 -3.60 1.82 5.87
N ASN A 148 -3.87 1.20 7.02
CA ASN A 148 -2.88 0.99 8.07
C ASN A 148 -1.70 0.11 7.60
N ALA A 149 -1.95 -0.93 6.81
CA ALA A 149 -0.89 -1.74 6.20
C ALA A 149 -0.04 -0.92 5.23
N LEU A 150 -0.65 -0.08 4.39
CA LEU A 150 0.05 0.87 3.53
C LEU A 150 0.91 1.86 4.32
N ARG A 151 0.38 2.41 5.42
CA ARG A 151 1.14 3.28 6.33
C ARG A 151 2.36 2.57 6.89
N THR A 152 2.22 1.29 7.29
CA THR A 152 3.32 0.49 7.84
C THR A 152 4.39 0.24 6.77
N LEU A 153 4.00 -0.14 5.55
CA LEU A 153 4.91 -0.25 4.41
C LEU A 153 5.65 1.06 4.17
N CYS A 154 4.95 2.20 4.12
CA CYS A 154 5.55 3.51 3.93
C CYS A 154 6.54 3.89 5.03
N THR A 155 6.23 3.55 6.28
CA THR A 155 7.14 3.77 7.42
C THR A 155 8.44 2.99 7.25
N ASN A 156 8.36 1.73 6.83
CA ASN A 156 9.52 0.88 6.56
C ASN A 156 10.31 1.37 5.33
N LEU A 157 9.63 1.80 4.27
CA LEU A 157 10.29 2.42 3.10
C LEU A 157 11.04 3.70 3.48
N CYS A 158 10.47 4.55 4.32
CA CYS A 158 11.16 5.74 4.84
C CYS A 158 12.42 5.37 5.61
N LYS A 159 12.38 4.33 6.42
CA LYS A 159 13.56 3.82 7.13
C LYS A 159 14.65 3.38 6.17
N VAL A 160 14.31 2.59 5.15
CA VAL A 160 15.25 2.15 4.11
C VAL A 160 15.84 3.36 3.37
N CYS A 161 15.01 4.31 2.95
CA CYS A 161 15.45 5.50 2.24
C CYS A 161 16.35 6.40 3.10
N ASN A 162 16.03 6.55 4.39
CA ASN A 162 16.87 7.34 5.31
C ASN A 162 18.24 6.69 5.51
N ASP A 163 18.30 5.37 5.64
CA ASP A 163 19.58 4.66 5.73
C ASP A 163 20.41 4.80 4.44
N LEU A 164 19.77 4.66 3.27
CA LEU A 164 20.48 4.85 1.98
C LEU A 164 21.03 6.28 1.85
N ARG A 165 20.25 7.30 2.27
CA ARG A 165 20.70 8.69 2.27
C ARG A 165 21.86 8.91 3.23
N LEU A 166 21.78 8.34 4.43
CA LEU A 166 22.84 8.47 5.43
C LEU A 166 24.13 7.76 4.98
N MET A 167 24.03 6.52 4.50
CA MET A 167 25.18 5.75 4.01
C MET A 167 25.84 6.40 2.78
N SER A 168 25.09 7.13 1.95
CA SER A 168 25.60 7.83 0.77
C SER A 168 26.10 9.26 1.07
N SER A 169 26.02 9.70 2.31
CA SER A 169 26.38 11.09 2.69
C SER A 169 27.87 11.39 2.50
N GLY A 170 28.17 12.61 2.13
CA GLY A 170 29.56 13.07 1.95
C GLY A 170 29.86 13.46 0.48
N PRO A 171 31.00 13.00 -0.10
CA PRO A 171 31.88 11.90 0.35
C PRO A 171 32.90 12.23 1.44
N ARG A 172 33.31 13.50 1.60
CA ARG A 172 34.44 13.85 2.47
C ARG A 172 34.08 14.04 3.94
N CYS A 173 32.87 14.56 4.19
CA CYS A 173 32.38 14.92 5.54
C CYS A 173 31.14 14.10 5.90
N GLY A 174 30.97 12.90 5.34
CA GLY A 174 29.89 11.99 5.63
C GLY A 174 30.38 10.54 5.68
N LEU A 175 29.45 9.58 5.69
CA LEU A 175 29.79 8.17 5.84
C LEU A 175 30.43 7.56 4.59
N ASN A 176 29.94 7.95 3.41
CA ASN A 176 30.43 7.47 2.12
C ASN A 176 30.59 5.93 2.02
N GLU A 177 29.63 5.19 2.57
CA GLU A 177 29.63 3.72 2.54
C GLU A 177 29.09 3.18 1.22
N ILE A 178 28.21 3.93 0.55
CA ILE A 178 27.64 3.59 -0.75
C ILE A 178 27.63 4.80 -1.68
N ASN A 179 27.59 4.55 -2.98
CA ASN A 179 27.35 5.59 -3.99
C ASN A 179 26.00 5.33 -4.68
N LEU A 180 25.12 6.33 -4.64
CA LEU A 180 23.84 6.27 -5.36
C LEU A 180 24.02 6.76 -6.80
N PRO A 181 23.25 6.23 -7.76
CA PRO A 181 23.27 6.72 -9.14
C PRO A 181 22.87 8.19 -9.23
N LYS A 182 23.53 8.92 -10.14
CA LYS A 182 23.15 10.30 -10.46
C LYS A 182 21.88 10.30 -11.30
N MET A 183 20.78 10.78 -10.74
CA MET A 183 19.45 10.75 -11.36
C MET A 183 18.99 12.12 -11.87
N GLN A 184 19.69 13.19 -11.53
CA GLN A 184 19.45 14.55 -12.04
C GLN A 184 20.75 15.34 -12.11
N PRO A 185 20.78 16.50 -12.81
CA PRO A 185 21.90 17.43 -12.75
C PRO A 185 22.23 17.80 -11.31
N GLY A 186 23.51 17.88 -10.99
CA GLY A 186 23.95 18.33 -9.67
C GLY A 186 23.73 19.84 -9.47
N SER A 187 24.23 20.37 -8.35
CA SER A 187 24.21 21.81 -8.07
C SER A 187 24.97 22.62 -9.14
N SER A 188 24.43 23.76 -9.57
CA SER A 188 25.09 24.67 -10.51
C SER A 188 26.32 25.35 -9.91
N ILE A 189 26.35 25.57 -8.58
CA ILE A 189 27.45 26.24 -7.88
C ILE A 189 28.40 25.26 -7.17
N MET A 190 28.05 23.97 -7.11
CA MET A 190 28.87 22.91 -6.52
C MET A 190 29.03 21.76 -7.51
N PRO A 191 29.90 21.87 -8.53
CA PRO A 191 30.06 20.81 -9.53
C PRO A 191 30.43 19.48 -8.90
N GLY A 192 29.78 18.41 -9.39
CA GLY A 192 29.98 17.03 -8.87
C GLY A 192 29.19 16.67 -7.63
N LYS A 193 28.39 17.58 -7.06
CA LYS A 193 27.46 17.24 -5.98
C LYS A 193 26.31 16.38 -6.51
N VAL A 194 26.16 15.17 -6.00
CA VAL A 194 25.08 14.23 -6.35
C VAL A 194 24.15 14.09 -5.14
N ASN A 195 22.90 14.52 -5.30
CA ASN A 195 21.91 14.40 -4.24
C ASN A 195 21.18 13.05 -4.32
N PRO A 196 20.77 12.46 -3.18
CA PRO A 196 20.02 11.18 -3.12
C PRO A 196 18.55 11.39 -3.43
N VAL A 197 18.22 11.95 -4.60
CA VAL A 197 16.87 12.45 -4.93
C VAL A 197 15.80 11.36 -5.01
N ILE A 198 16.14 10.12 -5.39
CA ILE A 198 15.17 9.04 -5.43
C ILE A 198 14.72 8.64 -4.02
N PRO A 199 15.61 8.36 -3.04
CA PRO A 199 15.17 8.16 -1.66
C PRO A 199 14.41 9.37 -1.08
N GLU A 200 14.72 10.59 -1.49
CA GLU A 200 14.00 11.80 -1.04
C GLU A 200 12.57 11.84 -1.55
N VAL A 201 12.34 11.60 -2.84
CA VAL A 201 10.98 11.59 -3.41
C VAL A 201 10.14 10.42 -2.86
N VAL A 202 10.76 9.26 -2.63
CA VAL A 202 10.06 8.14 -1.98
C VAL A 202 9.59 8.54 -0.58
N ASN A 203 10.44 9.19 0.22
CA ASN A 203 10.03 9.70 1.53
C ASN A 203 8.86 10.69 1.43
N GLN A 204 8.88 11.62 0.46
CA GLN A 204 7.80 12.59 0.26
C GLN A 204 6.47 11.91 -0.09
N ILE A 205 6.51 10.89 -0.96
CA ILE A 205 5.33 10.08 -1.30
C ILE A 205 4.83 9.35 -0.05
N CYS A 206 5.72 8.70 0.69
CA CYS A 206 5.37 8.00 1.93
C CYS A 206 4.73 8.93 2.97
N TYR A 207 5.25 10.15 3.14
CA TYR A 207 4.64 11.12 4.05
C TYR A 207 3.23 11.51 3.63
N ARG A 208 2.97 11.59 2.32
CA ARG A 208 1.61 11.84 1.80
C ARG A 208 0.67 10.68 2.12
N VAL A 209 1.11 9.44 1.90
CA VAL A 209 0.32 8.23 2.21
C VAL A 209 0.03 8.14 3.72
N ILE A 210 1.04 8.37 4.56
CA ILE A 210 0.87 8.40 6.03
C ILE A 210 -0.13 9.49 6.46
N GLY A 211 -0.12 10.65 5.81
CA GLY A 211 -1.10 11.71 6.06
C GLY A 211 -2.52 11.32 5.63
N ASN A 212 -2.65 10.66 4.48
CA ASN A 212 -3.95 10.18 3.97
C ASN A 212 -4.57 9.10 4.87
N ASP A 213 -3.78 8.24 5.50
CA ASP A 213 -4.26 7.24 6.46
C ASP A 213 -5.08 7.86 7.60
N THR A 214 -4.72 9.06 8.05
CA THR A 214 -5.52 9.81 9.02
C THR A 214 -6.90 10.19 8.47
N CYS A 215 -7.00 10.55 7.19
CA CYS A 215 -8.27 10.83 6.54
C CYS A 215 -9.13 9.56 6.47
N VAL A 216 -8.55 8.42 6.12
CA VAL A 216 -9.24 7.11 6.09
C VAL A 216 -9.77 6.76 7.46
N MET A 217 -8.96 6.90 8.51
CA MET A 217 -9.37 6.66 9.90
C MET A 217 -10.55 7.54 10.30
N LEU A 218 -10.52 8.83 10.00
CA LEU A 218 -11.62 9.75 10.30
C LEU A 218 -12.86 9.40 9.49
N GLY A 219 -12.72 9.09 8.20
CA GLY A 219 -13.83 8.67 7.34
C GLY A 219 -14.52 7.41 7.86
N ALA A 220 -13.75 6.41 8.30
CA ALA A 220 -14.29 5.19 8.89
C ALA A 220 -15.01 5.47 10.22
N ASN A 221 -14.45 6.35 11.07
CA ASN A 221 -15.02 6.69 12.38
C ASN A 221 -16.35 7.47 12.29
N TYR A 222 -16.57 8.21 11.20
CA TYR A 222 -17.78 9.04 11.03
C TYR A 222 -18.92 8.34 10.29
N ALA A 223 -18.87 7.03 10.09
CA ALA A 223 -20.04 6.26 9.68
C ALA A 223 -21.17 6.42 10.73
N GLN A 224 -22.38 6.63 10.25
CA GLN A 224 -23.55 6.78 11.12
C GLN A 224 -24.70 5.91 10.60
N LEU A 225 -25.24 5.08 11.50
CA LEU A 225 -26.33 4.17 11.20
C LEU A 225 -25.98 3.22 10.03
N GLU A 226 -26.82 3.08 9.03
CA GLU A 226 -26.76 2.05 8.03
C GLU A 226 -25.97 2.43 6.76
N LEU A 227 -25.20 3.56 6.78
CA LEU A 227 -24.39 4.00 5.65
C LEU A 227 -23.15 4.79 6.09
N ASN A 228 -22.03 4.55 5.44
CA ASN A 228 -20.86 5.44 5.53
C ASN A 228 -20.84 6.39 4.31
N VAL A 229 -21.16 7.66 4.55
CA VAL A 229 -21.16 8.72 3.51
C VAL A 229 -19.78 9.33 3.26
N MET A 230 -18.75 8.90 4.01
CA MET A 230 -17.39 9.45 3.94
C MET A 230 -16.46 8.62 3.00
N GLU A 231 -16.96 7.56 2.37
CA GLU A 231 -16.15 6.76 1.43
C GLU A 231 -15.38 7.59 0.39
N PRO A 232 -15.96 8.67 -0.21
CA PRO A 232 -15.24 9.45 -1.24
C PRO A 232 -13.95 10.14 -0.77
N VAL A 233 -13.73 10.31 0.54
CA VAL A 233 -12.48 10.87 1.07
C VAL A 233 -11.47 9.79 1.46
N MET A 234 -11.89 8.53 1.50
CA MET A 234 -11.04 7.39 1.87
C MET A 234 -10.33 6.75 0.66
N VAL A 235 -10.72 7.13 -0.57
CA VAL A 235 -10.25 6.56 -1.83
C VAL A 235 -9.29 7.49 -2.57
#